data_db82d278d3ebbbb4b4c31129fa8c5098
#
_entry.id   db82d278d3ebbbb4b4c31129fa8c5098
#
_cell.length_a   1.000
_cell.length_b   1.000
_cell.length_c   1.000
_cell.angle_alpha   90.00
_cell.angle_beta   90.00
_cell.angle_gamma   90.00
#
_symmetry.space_group_name_H-M   'P 1'
#
loop_
_entity.id
_entity.type
_entity.pdbx_description
1 polymer ?
#
loop_
_entity_poly.entity_id
_entity_poly.type
_entity_poly.pdbx_seq_one_letter_code
_entity_poly.pdbx_strand_id
1 'polypeptide(L)'
;MSFERPTLKDLVERISADTESRLTVPQLRRSNAKVYSRVLAGASHGLHGHIEWLAKQLFVDTADSDYLDRWASIYAIQRKKATKASGSVAITFASEIVP
;
A
#
# COMPACT_ATOMS: atom_id res chain seq x y z
N MET A 1 -17.63 -2.79 15.12
CA MET A 1 -17.26 -4.02 14.40
C MET A 1 -16.03 -3.77 13.57
N SER A 2 -14.96 -4.43 13.87
CA SER A 2 -13.72 -4.33 13.06
C SER A 2 -13.85 -5.31 11.89
N PHE A 3 -13.75 -4.81 10.65
CA PHE A 3 -13.67 -5.66 9.48
C PHE A 3 -12.22 -6.11 9.31
N GLU A 4 -11.98 -7.39 9.46
CA GLU A 4 -10.66 -7.97 9.25
C GLU A 4 -10.50 -8.31 7.76
N ARG A 5 -9.41 -7.82 7.16
CA ARG A 5 -9.10 -8.10 5.76
C ARG A 5 -8.83 -9.60 5.59
N PRO A 6 -9.54 -10.28 4.67
CA PRO A 6 -9.29 -11.69 4.41
C PRO A 6 -7.90 -11.90 3.80
N THR A 7 -7.23 -12.96 4.20
CA THR A 7 -5.94 -13.33 3.61
C THR A 7 -6.13 -13.88 2.19
N LEU A 8 -5.06 -13.88 1.39
CA LEU A 8 -5.11 -14.49 0.06
C LEU A 8 -5.50 -15.97 0.13
N LYS A 9 -5.03 -16.68 1.14
CA LYS A 9 -5.37 -18.09 1.37
C LYS A 9 -6.86 -18.28 1.60
N ASP A 10 -7.46 -17.47 2.48
CA ASP A 10 -8.89 -17.51 2.77
C ASP A 10 -9.74 -17.25 1.52
N LEU A 11 -9.32 -16.29 0.68
CA LEU A 11 -9.99 -15.99 -0.58
C LEU A 11 -9.88 -17.14 -1.58
N VAL A 12 -8.70 -17.76 -1.70
CA VAL A 12 -8.51 -18.92 -2.57
C VAL A 12 -9.39 -20.10 -2.12
N GLU A 13 -9.40 -20.40 -0.83
CA GLU A 13 -10.21 -21.49 -0.26
C GLU A 13 -11.71 -21.24 -0.47
N ARG A 14 -12.18 -20.03 -0.18
CA ARG A 14 -13.60 -19.64 -0.37
C ARG A 14 -14.04 -19.74 -1.82
N ILE A 15 -13.27 -19.16 -2.74
CA ILE A 15 -13.62 -19.15 -4.17
C ILE A 15 -13.51 -20.56 -4.74
N SER A 16 -12.51 -21.35 -4.34
CA SER A 16 -12.39 -22.74 -4.77
C SER A 16 -13.58 -23.57 -4.30
N ALA A 17 -13.97 -23.44 -3.03
CA ALA A 17 -15.12 -24.17 -2.49
C ALA A 17 -16.44 -23.77 -3.16
N ASP A 18 -16.66 -22.48 -3.41
CA ASP A 18 -17.86 -22.00 -4.13
C ASP A 18 -17.89 -22.51 -5.59
N THR A 19 -16.74 -22.52 -6.25
CA THR A 19 -16.62 -23.05 -7.61
C THR A 19 -16.89 -24.56 -7.63
N GLU A 20 -16.32 -25.30 -6.68
CA GLU A 20 -16.55 -26.77 -6.58
C GLU A 20 -18.02 -27.10 -6.29
N SER A 21 -18.69 -26.31 -5.47
CA SER A 21 -20.11 -26.53 -5.15
C SER A 21 -21.03 -26.33 -6.35
N ARG A 22 -20.62 -25.56 -7.33
CA ARG A 22 -21.40 -25.26 -8.55
C ARG A 22 -21.09 -26.17 -9.72
N LEU A 23 -19.98 -26.90 -9.65
CA LEU A 23 -19.58 -27.83 -10.70
C LEU A 23 -20.09 -29.24 -10.41
N THR A 24 -20.64 -29.91 -11.43
CA THR A 24 -21.13 -31.30 -11.33
C THR A 24 -20.01 -32.33 -11.36
N VAL A 25 -18.80 -31.92 -11.73
CA VAL A 25 -17.63 -32.81 -11.85
C VAL A 25 -16.55 -32.37 -10.87
N PRO A 26 -15.90 -33.28 -10.11
CA PRO A 26 -14.82 -32.95 -9.22
C PRO A 26 -13.68 -32.24 -9.96
N GLN A 27 -13.18 -31.15 -9.40
CA GLN A 27 -12.09 -30.42 -10.01
C GLN A 27 -10.76 -31.16 -9.83
N LEU A 28 -10.08 -31.37 -10.95
CA LEU A 28 -8.70 -31.82 -10.95
C LEU A 28 -7.76 -30.72 -10.42
N ARG A 29 -6.67 -31.11 -9.76
CA ARG A 29 -5.69 -30.19 -9.18
C ARG A 29 -5.16 -29.14 -10.18
N ARG A 30 -5.15 -29.46 -11.47
CA ARG A 30 -4.69 -28.59 -12.56
C ARG A 30 -5.81 -28.23 -13.55
N SER A 31 -7.03 -28.15 -13.09
CA SER A 31 -8.14 -27.73 -13.96
C SER A 31 -8.12 -26.22 -14.21
N ASN A 32 -8.66 -25.82 -15.36
CA ASN A 32 -8.83 -24.40 -15.68
C ASN A 32 -9.67 -23.68 -14.62
N ALA A 33 -10.69 -24.34 -14.07
CA ALA A 33 -11.51 -23.77 -13.02
C ALA A 33 -10.72 -23.44 -11.76
N LYS A 34 -9.74 -24.28 -11.35
CA LYS A 34 -8.82 -23.95 -10.24
C LYS A 34 -7.88 -22.79 -10.54
N VAL A 35 -7.41 -22.69 -11.79
CA VAL A 35 -6.59 -21.56 -12.23
C VAL A 35 -7.40 -20.27 -12.14
N TYR A 36 -8.61 -20.25 -12.70
CA TYR A 36 -9.49 -19.08 -12.63
C TYR A 36 -9.87 -18.70 -11.19
N SER A 37 -10.14 -19.67 -10.33
CA SER A 37 -10.41 -19.43 -8.91
C SER A 37 -9.25 -18.70 -8.23
N ARG A 38 -8.01 -19.09 -8.50
CA ARG A 38 -6.80 -18.43 -7.96
C ARG A 38 -6.59 -17.04 -8.53
N VAL A 39 -6.80 -16.86 -9.83
CA VAL A 39 -6.71 -15.55 -10.49
C VAL A 39 -7.74 -14.59 -9.88
N LEU A 40 -8.97 -15.03 -9.72
CA LEU A 40 -10.04 -14.24 -9.13
C LEU A 40 -9.77 -13.90 -7.67
N ALA A 41 -9.25 -14.86 -6.90
CA ALA A 41 -8.82 -14.63 -5.51
C ALA A 41 -7.69 -13.58 -5.43
N GLY A 42 -6.72 -13.64 -6.34
CA GLY A 42 -5.65 -12.64 -6.43
C GLY A 42 -6.17 -11.25 -6.75
N ALA A 43 -7.07 -11.13 -7.71
CA ALA A 43 -7.72 -9.85 -8.06
C ALA A 43 -8.54 -9.30 -6.88
N SER A 44 -9.32 -10.14 -6.21
CA SER A 44 -10.09 -9.76 -5.02
C SER A 44 -9.18 -9.31 -3.88
N HIS A 45 -8.08 -10.01 -3.64
CA HIS A 45 -7.10 -9.63 -2.63
C HIS A 45 -6.46 -8.27 -2.93
N GLY A 46 -6.14 -7.99 -4.19
CA GLY A 46 -5.65 -6.69 -4.63
C GLY A 46 -6.66 -5.56 -4.37
N LEU A 47 -7.94 -5.80 -4.65
CA LEU A 47 -9.00 -4.83 -4.35
C LEU A 47 -9.15 -4.56 -2.86
N HIS A 48 -9.08 -5.59 -2.01
CA HIS A 48 -9.09 -5.41 -0.55
C HIS A 48 -7.89 -4.60 -0.07
N GLY A 49 -6.69 -4.81 -0.68
CA GLY A 49 -5.50 -4.02 -0.38
C GLY A 49 -5.66 -2.55 -0.77
N HIS A 50 -6.24 -2.29 -1.92
CA HIS A 50 -6.52 -0.92 -2.36
C HIS A 50 -7.53 -0.21 -1.46
N ILE A 51 -8.59 -0.92 -1.04
CA ILE A 51 -9.57 -0.38 -0.09
C ILE A 51 -8.93 -0.08 1.28
N GLU A 52 -8.07 -0.96 1.76
CA GLU A 52 -7.32 -0.74 3.01
C GLU A 52 -6.42 0.49 2.92
N TRP A 53 -5.69 0.64 1.81
CA TRP A 53 -4.90 1.84 1.56
C TRP A 53 -5.77 3.09 1.51
N LEU A 54 -6.89 3.05 0.78
CA LEU A 54 -7.82 4.17 0.68
C LEU A 54 -8.39 4.57 2.04
N ALA A 55 -8.71 3.60 2.89
CA ALA A 55 -9.19 3.85 4.25
C ALA A 55 -8.16 4.62 5.09
N LYS A 56 -6.87 4.33 4.92
CA LYS A 56 -5.79 5.09 5.58
C LYS A 56 -5.71 6.54 5.12
N GLN A 57 -6.08 6.82 3.86
CA GLN A 57 -6.06 8.19 3.33
C GLN A 57 -7.19 9.07 3.89
N LEU A 58 -8.24 8.46 4.47
CA LEU A 58 -9.36 9.20 5.07
C LEU A 58 -9.00 9.89 6.40
N PHE A 59 -7.97 9.43 7.08
CA PHE A 59 -7.57 9.96 8.38
C PHE A 59 -6.27 10.75 8.27
N VAL A 60 -6.22 11.90 8.92
CA VAL A 60 -5.07 12.82 8.87
C VAL A 60 -3.80 12.22 9.46
N ASP A 61 -3.93 11.32 10.43
CA ASP A 61 -2.81 10.66 11.12
C ASP A 61 -2.16 9.53 10.30
N THR A 62 -2.89 8.96 9.34
CA THR A 62 -2.43 7.82 8.52
C THR A 62 -2.31 8.14 7.03
N ALA A 63 -2.72 9.34 6.62
CA ALA A 63 -2.70 9.75 5.21
C ALA A 63 -1.28 10.02 4.70
N ASP A 64 -1.04 9.67 3.44
CA ASP A 64 0.18 10.01 2.72
C ASP A 64 0.31 11.52 2.50
N SER A 65 1.53 12.00 2.20
CA SER A 65 1.86 13.43 2.10
C SER A 65 0.92 14.23 1.18
N ASP A 66 0.54 13.66 0.05
CA ASP A 66 -0.30 14.36 -0.94
C ASP A 66 -1.72 14.56 -0.41
N TYR A 67 -2.26 13.57 0.32
CA TYR A 67 -3.55 13.67 0.98
C TYR A 67 -3.49 14.58 2.21
N LEU A 68 -2.37 14.57 2.94
CA LEU A 68 -2.14 15.52 4.04
C LEU A 68 -2.11 16.96 3.55
N ASP A 69 -1.48 17.24 2.42
CA ASP A 69 -1.46 18.59 1.83
C ASP A 69 -2.88 19.03 1.42
N ARG A 70 -3.71 18.10 0.94
CA ARG A 70 -5.13 18.35 0.67
C ARG A 70 -5.92 18.64 1.94
N TRP A 71 -5.73 17.84 3.00
CA TRP A 71 -6.33 18.09 4.30
C TRP A 71 -5.91 19.44 4.88
N ALA A 72 -4.61 19.76 4.83
CA ALA A 72 -4.07 21.03 5.29
C ALA A 72 -4.70 22.23 4.54
N SER A 73 -4.92 22.09 3.23
CA SER A 73 -5.55 23.15 2.44
C SER A 73 -6.99 23.45 2.86
N ILE A 74 -7.74 22.44 3.35
CA ILE A 74 -9.11 22.62 3.87
C ILE A 74 -9.11 23.51 5.12
N TYR A 75 -8.06 23.37 5.94
CA TYR A 75 -7.85 24.18 7.16
C TYR A 75 -7.00 25.44 6.92
N ALA A 76 -6.78 25.83 5.65
CA ALA A 76 -5.93 26.96 5.27
C ALA A 76 -4.49 26.89 5.79
N ILE A 77 -3.97 25.71 6.04
CA ILE A 77 -2.59 25.45 6.46
C ILE A 77 -1.77 25.12 5.22
N GLN A 78 -0.63 25.78 5.05
CA GLN A 78 0.29 25.53 3.95
C GLN A 78 1.58 24.88 4.45
N ARG A 79 2.09 23.92 3.68
CA ARG A 79 3.41 23.34 3.95
C ARG A 79 4.49 24.40 3.80
N LYS A 80 5.42 24.44 4.75
CA LYS A 80 6.61 25.29 4.65
C LYS A 80 7.43 24.89 3.43
N LYS A 81 7.83 25.89 2.63
CA LYS A 81 8.69 25.64 1.48
C LYS A 81 10.10 25.22 1.95
N ALA A 82 10.74 24.36 1.15
CA ALA A 82 12.12 24.00 1.39
C ALA A 82 13.02 25.24 1.30
N THR A 83 13.92 25.39 2.26
CA THR A 83 14.96 26.43 2.27
C THR A 83 16.32 25.80 2.07
N LYS A 84 17.22 26.52 1.40
CA LYS A 84 18.60 26.07 1.24
C LYS A 84 19.29 26.09 2.60
N ALA A 85 20.10 25.07 2.86
CA ALA A 85 20.99 25.08 4.01
C ALA A 85 22.05 26.18 3.80
N SER A 86 22.27 26.99 4.80
CA SER A 86 23.34 28.00 4.82
C SER A 86 24.14 27.86 6.12
N GLY A 87 25.44 27.97 6.02
CA GLY A 87 26.35 27.88 7.16
C GLY A 87 27.72 28.38 6.78
N SER A 88 28.52 28.76 7.79
CA SER A 88 29.92 29.06 7.63
C SER A 88 30.76 27.82 7.95
N VAL A 89 31.75 27.54 7.11
CA VAL A 89 32.71 26.46 7.31
C VAL A 89 34.08 27.11 7.59
N ALA A 90 34.64 26.83 8.75
CA ALA A 90 36.03 27.18 9.08
C ALA A 90 36.93 25.98 8.71
N ILE A 91 37.88 26.17 7.81
CA ILE A 91 38.86 25.17 7.45
C ILE A 91 40.17 25.54 8.11
N THR A 92 40.62 24.71 9.03
CA THR A 92 41.95 24.87 9.66
C THR A 92 42.91 23.86 9.05
N PHE A 93 44.01 24.33 8.52
CA PHE A 93 45.08 23.49 8.01
C PHE A 93 46.09 23.19 9.09
N ALA A 94 46.41 21.93 9.32
CA ALA A 94 47.34 21.46 10.34
C ALA A 94 48.80 21.44 9.86
N SER A 95 49.08 21.68 8.55
CA SER A 95 50.42 21.69 8.02
C SER A 95 50.68 22.91 7.12
N GLU A 96 51.86 23.45 7.26
CA GLU A 96 52.43 24.50 6.43
C GLU A 96 52.58 23.96 5.02
N ILE A 97 51.98 24.62 4.02
CA ILE A 97 52.22 24.30 2.61
C ILE A 97 53.57 24.87 2.26
N VAL A 98 54.58 24.01 2.22
CA VAL A 98 55.91 24.42 1.76
C VAL A 98 55.85 24.52 0.22
N PRO A 99 56.21 25.67 -0.37
CA PRO A 99 56.19 25.85 -1.82
C PRO A 99 57.21 24.96 -2.57
#